data_a671e70d7e05e688ad19ddfe04396f88
#
_entry.id   a671e70d7e05e688ad19ddfe04396f88
#
_cell.length_a   1.000
_cell.length_b   1.000
_cell.length_c   1.000
_cell.angle_alpha   90.00
_cell.angle_beta   90.00
_cell.angle_gamma   90.00
#
_symmetry.space_group_name_H-M   'P 1'
#
loop_
_entity.id
_entity.type
_entity.pdbx_description
1 polymer ?
#
loop_
_entity_poly.entity_id
_entity_poly.type
_entity_poly.pdbx_seq_one_letter_code
_entity_poly.pdbx_strand_id
1 'polypeptide(L)'
;MAQSLSSNQSKQIFGLPVALIWGYVAIAFFMTGDGIEQAFLSKYIVDLGFSTQQASFVFTVYGLTVAIASWLSGVLAEMAGPRRTMLGGFVLWIIFHIGFLTLGLEQKNYSMMITMYGIRGIAYPMFIYGFVVWIAYAAPKQKLASAMGWFWCMYSVGMGVFGTYLPSFSIPKIGFMGTLWLAIAFIAIGGLMVMFLIKDNFNSYKKGAKDESSKLREMLRGITLVYENPQMAIASVVRIINQISLYGFVVILPIVFTEQIGYTMSEWLRIWGAVYATTIFTNLMWGILGDKIGWVRQVRWFGCIGMAIATILFYYLPTSVGPNMAVGLFVAIFFGFAIAAFVPMSAIFPTLEPDHKGAAVSIHNLSAGLSNFVGPALATAIMPIADVKGVIWTFTTIYIVGFILTYFMKVKQPLIVEKTKNSEIIQVEK
;
A
#
# COMPACT_ATOMS: atom_id res chain seq x y z
N MET A 1 -14.65 -4.69 -39.74
CA MET A 1 -14.88 -4.15 -38.36
C MET A 1 -14.10 -4.88 -37.24
N ALA A 2 -13.81 -6.19 -37.36
CA ALA A 2 -13.00 -6.94 -36.38
C ALA A 2 -11.50 -6.60 -36.40
N GLN A 3 -10.94 -6.19 -37.56
CA GLN A 3 -9.51 -5.82 -37.69
C GLN A 3 -9.17 -4.45 -37.12
N SER A 4 -10.11 -3.50 -37.06
CA SER A 4 -9.86 -2.17 -36.46
C SER A 4 -9.86 -2.19 -34.94
N LEU A 5 -10.51 -3.16 -34.29
CA LEU A 5 -10.50 -3.34 -32.84
C LEU A 5 -9.18 -3.98 -32.34
N SER A 6 -8.54 -4.83 -33.16
CA SER A 6 -7.27 -5.47 -32.82
C SER A 6 -6.07 -4.48 -32.85
N SER A 7 -6.12 -3.47 -33.73
CA SER A 7 -5.01 -2.51 -33.87
C SER A 7 -4.90 -1.49 -32.74
N ASN A 8 -6.01 -1.17 -32.07
CA ASN A 8 -5.99 -0.21 -30.94
C ASN A 8 -5.61 -0.88 -29.61
N GLN A 9 -5.72 -2.20 -29.48
CA GLN A 9 -5.29 -2.96 -28.31
C GLN A 9 -3.76 -3.13 -28.20
N SER A 10 -3.02 -2.89 -29.27
CA SER A 10 -1.56 -3.07 -29.34
C SER A 10 -0.76 -1.78 -29.07
N LYS A 11 -1.39 -0.60 -29.07
CA LYS A 11 -0.67 0.66 -28.83
C LYS A 11 -0.27 0.78 -27.37
N GLN A 12 1.03 0.92 -27.12
CA GLN A 12 1.64 1.07 -25.81
C GLN A 12 2.59 2.27 -25.82
N ILE A 13 2.64 3.00 -24.71
CA ILE A 13 3.60 4.07 -24.45
C ILE A 13 4.39 3.64 -23.23
N PHE A 14 5.69 3.38 -23.38
CA PHE A 14 6.57 2.90 -22.30
C PHE A 14 6.03 1.68 -21.51
N GLY A 15 5.38 0.74 -22.22
CA GLY A 15 4.76 -0.44 -21.60
C GLY A 15 3.39 -0.21 -20.95
N LEU A 16 2.89 1.02 -20.97
CA LEU A 16 1.56 1.39 -20.48
C LEU A 16 0.53 1.15 -21.58
N PRO A 17 -0.50 0.31 -21.37
CA PRO A 17 -1.57 0.11 -22.33
C PRO A 17 -2.37 1.40 -22.55
N VAL A 18 -2.35 1.95 -23.78
CA VAL A 18 -3.02 3.23 -24.10
C VAL A 18 -4.51 3.20 -23.77
N ALA A 19 -5.16 2.05 -23.92
CA ALA A 19 -6.57 1.87 -23.59
C ALA A 19 -6.88 2.06 -22.09
N LEU A 20 -5.89 1.96 -21.21
CA LEU A 20 -6.05 2.08 -19.77
C LEU A 20 -5.46 3.37 -19.18
N ILE A 21 -4.94 4.28 -20.01
CA ILE A 21 -4.29 5.52 -19.54
C ILE A 21 -5.16 6.28 -18.53
N TRP A 22 -6.42 6.48 -18.84
CA TRP A 22 -7.35 7.18 -17.95
C TRP A 22 -7.58 6.45 -16.63
N GLY A 23 -7.46 5.12 -16.60
CA GLY A 23 -7.50 4.34 -15.38
C GLY A 23 -6.29 4.62 -14.48
N TYR A 24 -5.09 4.70 -15.04
CA TYR A 24 -3.88 5.06 -14.29
C TYR A 24 -3.96 6.47 -13.70
N VAL A 25 -4.46 7.44 -14.49
CA VAL A 25 -4.67 8.81 -14.02
C VAL A 25 -5.76 8.85 -12.93
N ALA A 26 -6.86 8.11 -13.11
CA ALA A 26 -7.91 7.99 -12.11
C ALA A 26 -7.39 7.41 -10.77
N ILE A 27 -6.48 6.41 -10.83
CA ILE A 27 -5.79 5.89 -9.64
C ILE A 27 -5.00 7.00 -8.95
N ALA A 28 -4.23 7.81 -9.67
CA ALA A 28 -3.46 8.89 -9.06
C ALA A 28 -4.37 9.91 -8.36
N PHE A 29 -5.47 10.32 -8.98
CA PHE A 29 -6.45 11.24 -8.35
C PHE A 29 -7.14 10.61 -7.15
N PHE A 30 -7.66 9.39 -7.28
CA PHE A 30 -8.31 8.70 -6.17
C PHE A 30 -7.37 8.54 -4.98
N MET A 31 -6.13 8.08 -5.24
CA MET A 31 -5.13 7.89 -4.19
C MET A 31 -4.63 9.21 -3.59
N THR A 32 -4.68 10.32 -4.34
CA THR A 32 -4.43 11.65 -3.75
C THR A 32 -5.51 11.97 -2.71
N GLY A 33 -6.79 11.78 -3.04
CA GLY A 33 -7.87 12.03 -2.10
C GLY A 33 -7.81 11.13 -0.87
N ASP A 34 -7.59 9.82 -1.05
CA ASP A 34 -7.49 8.86 0.05
C ASP A 34 -6.23 9.09 0.91
N GLY A 35 -5.14 9.57 0.31
CA GLY A 35 -3.87 9.86 0.98
C GLY A 35 -3.84 11.14 1.81
N ILE A 36 -4.69 12.13 1.46
CA ILE A 36 -4.69 13.47 2.09
C ILE A 36 -4.73 13.39 3.63
N GLU A 37 -5.53 12.51 4.18
CA GLU A 37 -5.76 12.43 5.63
C GLU A 37 -4.73 11.59 6.38
N GLN A 38 -4.04 10.68 5.68
CA GLN A 38 -3.24 9.63 6.29
C GLN A 38 -2.20 10.16 7.29
N ALA A 39 -1.54 11.25 6.97
CA ALA A 39 -0.42 11.75 7.78
C ALA A 39 -0.81 12.77 8.86
N PHE A 40 -2.09 13.17 8.98
CA PHE A 40 -2.49 14.15 9.99
C PHE A 40 -3.79 13.81 10.74
N LEU A 41 -4.60 12.89 10.25
CA LEU A 41 -5.93 12.61 10.82
C LEU A 41 -5.85 12.17 12.28
N SER A 42 -4.85 11.36 12.65
CA SER A 42 -4.68 10.93 14.05
C SER A 42 -4.46 12.12 14.99
N LYS A 43 -3.61 13.07 14.57
CA LYS A 43 -3.37 14.31 15.32
C LYS A 43 -4.65 15.15 15.41
N TYR A 44 -5.37 15.29 14.30
CA TYR A 44 -6.62 16.05 14.29
C TYR A 44 -7.69 15.44 15.22
N ILE A 45 -7.81 14.12 15.28
CA ILE A 45 -8.72 13.43 16.23
C ILE A 45 -8.31 13.75 17.68
N VAL A 46 -7.01 13.77 17.98
CA VAL A 46 -6.51 14.15 19.32
C VAL A 46 -6.82 15.62 19.62
N ASP A 47 -6.65 16.53 18.69
CA ASP A 47 -6.99 17.95 18.83
C ASP A 47 -8.49 18.20 19.08
N LEU A 48 -9.36 17.27 18.63
CA LEU A 48 -10.80 17.31 18.95
C LEU A 48 -11.11 16.88 20.40
N GLY A 49 -10.10 16.40 21.17
CA GLY A 49 -10.21 16.01 22.57
C GLY A 49 -10.23 14.49 22.83
N PHE A 50 -9.95 13.68 21.83
CA PHE A 50 -9.83 12.21 22.01
C PHE A 50 -8.42 11.81 22.37
N SER A 51 -8.25 10.65 23.02
CA SER A 51 -6.93 10.13 23.35
C SER A 51 -6.21 9.59 22.09
N THR A 52 -4.88 9.52 22.15
CA THR A 52 -4.06 8.90 21.10
C THR A 52 -4.46 7.44 20.87
N GLN A 53 -4.84 6.73 21.94
CA GLN A 53 -5.35 5.36 21.85
C GLN A 53 -6.66 5.30 21.06
N GLN A 54 -7.58 6.24 21.33
CA GLN A 54 -8.85 6.32 20.58
C GLN A 54 -8.62 6.63 19.09
N ALA A 55 -7.73 7.56 18.78
CA ALA A 55 -7.32 7.84 17.41
C ALA A 55 -6.74 6.59 16.74
N SER A 56 -5.83 5.88 17.42
CA SER A 56 -5.22 4.64 16.92
C SER A 56 -6.26 3.54 16.66
N PHE A 57 -7.28 3.42 17.51
CA PHE A 57 -8.34 2.42 17.35
C PHE A 57 -9.21 2.69 16.10
N VAL A 58 -9.47 3.96 15.76
CA VAL A 58 -10.16 4.33 14.51
C VAL A 58 -9.40 3.78 13.29
N PHE A 59 -8.06 3.96 13.25
CA PHE A 59 -7.23 3.39 12.19
C PHE A 59 -7.16 1.86 12.22
N THR A 60 -7.24 1.27 13.42
CA THR A 60 -7.26 -0.21 13.58
C THR A 60 -8.48 -0.81 12.90
N VAL A 61 -9.67 -0.25 13.16
CA VAL A 61 -10.93 -0.72 12.53
C VAL A 61 -10.90 -0.50 11.02
N TYR A 62 -10.44 0.66 10.56
CA TYR A 62 -10.23 0.94 9.14
C TYR A 62 -9.28 -0.10 8.50
N GLY A 63 -8.13 -0.36 9.12
CA GLY A 63 -7.16 -1.34 8.63
C GLY A 63 -7.70 -2.76 8.53
N LEU A 64 -8.55 -3.17 9.47
CA LEU A 64 -9.21 -4.48 9.44
C LEU A 64 -10.14 -4.61 8.22
N THR A 65 -10.95 -3.60 7.97
CA THR A 65 -11.86 -3.61 6.81
C THR A 65 -11.11 -3.51 5.49
N VAL A 66 -10.01 -2.74 5.44
CA VAL A 66 -9.08 -2.71 4.30
C VAL A 66 -8.50 -4.10 4.03
N ALA A 67 -8.05 -4.82 5.06
CA ALA A 67 -7.47 -6.16 4.91
C ALA A 67 -8.48 -7.14 4.29
N ILE A 68 -9.69 -7.19 4.83
CA ILE A 68 -10.78 -8.04 4.33
C ILE A 68 -11.15 -7.67 2.90
N ALA A 69 -11.33 -6.38 2.63
CA ALA A 69 -11.72 -5.88 1.32
C ALA A 69 -10.61 -6.08 0.27
N SER A 70 -9.33 -5.97 0.64
CA SER A 70 -8.19 -6.21 -0.25
C SER A 70 -8.20 -7.64 -0.79
N TRP A 71 -8.60 -8.58 0.04
CA TRP A 71 -8.76 -9.97 -0.36
C TRP A 71 -9.98 -10.17 -1.27
N LEU A 72 -11.13 -9.58 -0.92
CA LEU A 72 -12.40 -9.78 -1.65
C LEU A 72 -12.52 -8.98 -2.93
N SER A 73 -11.87 -7.82 -3.04
CA SER A 73 -12.03 -6.89 -4.17
C SER A 73 -11.61 -7.47 -5.52
N GLY A 74 -10.61 -8.33 -5.54
CA GLY A 74 -10.22 -9.05 -6.76
C GLY A 74 -11.34 -9.93 -7.31
N VAL A 75 -12.03 -10.67 -6.43
CA VAL A 75 -13.17 -11.53 -6.80
C VAL A 75 -14.35 -10.69 -7.28
N LEU A 76 -14.67 -9.63 -6.54
CA LEU A 76 -15.73 -8.70 -6.95
C LEU A 76 -15.47 -8.12 -8.34
N ALA A 77 -14.22 -7.75 -8.64
CA ALA A 77 -13.84 -7.24 -9.94
C ALA A 77 -13.95 -8.27 -11.06
N GLU A 78 -13.67 -9.54 -10.77
CA GLU A 78 -13.85 -10.63 -11.74
C GLU A 78 -15.32 -11.01 -11.97
N MET A 79 -16.16 -10.94 -10.93
CA MET A 79 -17.59 -11.27 -10.98
C MET A 79 -18.42 -10.12 -11.57
N ALA A 80 -18.35 -8.94 -10.95
CA ALA A 80 -19.17 -7.78 -11.33
C ALA A 80 -18.57 -6.93 -12.46
N GLY A 81 -17.30 -7.15 -12.76
CA GLY A 81 -16.50 -6.37 -13.71
C GLY A 81 -15.70 -5.26 -13.01
N PRO A 82 -14.45 -5.00 -13.45
CA PRO A 82 -13.56 -4.03 -12.82
C PRO A 82 -14.14 -2.63 -12.71
N ARG A 83 -14.74 -2.12 -13.78
CA ARG A 83 -15.34 -0.78 -13.79
C ARG A 83 -16.44 -0.61 -12.74
N ARG A 84 -17.34 -1.60 -12.63
CA ARG A 84 -18.43 -1.57 -11.63
C ARG A 84 -17.88 -1.64 -10.22
N THR A 85 -16.88 -2.46 -9.98
CA THR A 85 -16.21 -2.56 -8.67
C THR A 85 -15.53 -1.25 -8.29
N MET A 86 -14.81 -0.59 -9.23
CA MET A 86 -14.21 0.72 -9.02
C MET A 86 -15.28 1.78 -8.70
N LEU A 87 -16.39 1.84 -9.46
CA LEU A 87 -17.48 2.78 -9.21
C LEU A 87 -18.18 2.52 -7.87
N GLY A 88 -18.34 1.25 -7.49
CA GLY A 88 -18.85 0.88 -6.15
C GLY A 88 -17.93 1.40 -5.05
N GLY A 89 -16.62 1.20 -5.18
CA GLY A 89 -15.63 1.75 -4.26
C GLY A 89 -15.67 3.29 -4.19
N PHE A 90 -15.77 3.95 -5.33
CA PHE A 90 -15.92 5.41 -5.41
C PHE A 90 -17.14 5.93 -4.65
N VAL A 91 -18.31 5.36 -4.89
CA VAL A 91 -19.57 5.77 -4.24
C VAL A 91 -19.51 5.52 -2.73
N LEU A 92 -19.05 4.33 -2.31
CA LEU A 92 -18.87 3.99 -0.90
C LEU A 92 -17.91 4.98 -0.22
N TRP A 93 -16.78 5.29 -0.87
CA TRP A 93 -15.81 6.21 -0.29
C TRP A 93 -16.44 7.57 -0.02
N ILE A 94 -17.15 8.16 -0.98
CA ILE A 94 -17.78 9.48 -0.82
C ILE A 94 -18.83 9.48 0.28
N ILE A 95 -19.75 8.51 0.27
CA ILE A 95 -20.85 8.43 1.23
C ILE A 95 -20.31 8.34 2.66
N PHE A 96 -19.40 7.38 2.88
CA PHE A 96 -18.88 7.14 4.24
C PHE A 96 -17.85 8.20 4.67
N HIS A 97 -17.16 8.86 3.73
CA HIS A 97 -16.32 9.99 4.08
C HIS A 97 -17.14 11.22 4.50
N ILE A 98 -18.20 11.55 3.78
CA ILE A 98 -19.13 12.63 4.20
C ILE A 98 -19.72 12.31 5.58
N GLY A 99 -20.19 11.07 5.80
CA GLY A 99 -20.66 10.62 7.11
C GLY A 99 -19.59 10.72 8.20
N PHE A 100 -18.34 10.37 7.88
CA PHE A 100 -17.21 10.50 8.80
C PHE A 100 -16.95 11.99 9.17
N LEU A 101 -16.98 12.90 8.20
CA LEU A 101 -16.80 14.32 8.46
C LEU A 101 -17.94 14.91 9.29
N THR A 102 -19.19 14.71 8.86
CA THR A 102 -20.36 15.39 9.44
C THR A 102 -20.84 14.73 10.74
N LEU A 103 -21.01 13.39 10.76
CA LEU A 103 -21.53 12.67 11.92
C LEU A 103 -20.45 12.26 12.90
N GLY A 104 -19.22 12.05 12.40
CA GLY A 104 -18.07 11.68 13.23
C GLY A 104 -17.33 12.91 13.77
N LEU A 105 -16.58 13.58 12.91
CA LEU A 105 -15.63 14.62 13.32
C LEU A 105 -16.33 15.92 13.80
N GLU A 106 -17.27 16.47 13.03
CA GLU A 106 -17.96 17.73 13.39
C GLU A 106 -18.78 17.58 14.67
N GLN A 107 -19.48 16.45 14.83
CA GLN A 107 -20.26 16.18 16.03
C GLN A 107 -19.43 15.59 17.18
N LYS A 108 -18.14 15.36 16.97
CA LYS A 108 -17.24 14.69 17.93
C LYS A 108 -17.81 13.37 18.45
N ASN A 109 -18.49 12.61 17.58
CA ASN A 109 -19.12 11.35 17.93
C ASN A 109 -18.17 10.20 17.61
N TYR A 110 -17.54 9.66 18.65
CA TYR A 110 -16.54 8.59 18.52
C TYR A 110 -17.07 7.33 17.84
N SER A 111 -18.27 6.89 18.18
CA SER A 111 -18.89 5.70 17.58
C SER A 111 -19.13 5.90 16.08
N MET A 112 -19.57 7.09 15.68
CA MET A 112 -19.75 7.43 14.25
C MET A 112 -18.41 7.54 13.52
N MET A 113 -17.36 8.07 14.17
CA MET A 113 -16.00 8.07 13.59
C MET A 113 -15.56 6.64 13.25
N ILE A 114 -15.66 5.71 14.21
CA ILE A 114 -15.26 4.31 14.02
C ILE A 114 -16.10 3.66 12.91
N THR A 115 -17.41 3.85 12.95
CA THR A 115 -18.33 3.17 12.02
C THR A 115 -18.12 3.68 10.60
N MET A 116 -18.17 4.99 10.40
CA MET A 116 -18.06 5.58 9.06
C MET A 116 -16.68 5.36 8.46
N TYR A 117 -15.62 5.60 9.23
CA TYR A 117 -14.24 5.40 8.78
C TYR A 117 -13.95 3.92 8.53
N GLY A 118 -14.42 3.04 9.42
CA GLY A 118 -14.28 1.61 9.29
C GLY A 118 -14.94 1.07 8.02
N ILE A 119 -16.21 1.41 7.75
CA ILE A 119 -16.90 0.97 6.52
C ILE A 119 -16.22 1.55 5.26
N ARG A 120 -15.74 2.79 5.32
CA ARG A 120 -15.00 3.41 4.22
C ARG A 120 -13.74 2.64 3.84
N GLY A 121 -13.12 1.92 4.80
CA GLY A 121 -11.98 1.06 4.53
C GLY A 121 -12.22 -0.02 3.47
N ILE A 122 -13.49 -0.37 3.17
CA ILE A 122 -13.85 -1.29 2.09
C ILE A 122 -13.66 -0.63 0.71
N ALA A 123 -13.87 0.68 0.63
CA ALA A 123 -13.95 1.43 -0.61
C ALA A 123 -12.62 1.51 -1.38
N TYR A 124 -11.54 1.81 -0.66
CA TYR A 124 -10.21 1.92 -1.23
C TYR A 124 -9.75 0.65 -1.96
N PRO A 125 -9.79 -0.55 -1.37
CA PRO A 125 -9.39 -1.77 -2.06
C PRO A 125 -10.28 -2.09 -3.27
N MET A 126 -11.58 -1.81 -3.21
CA MET A 126 -12.47 -2.00 -4.36
C MET A 126 -12.04 -1.16 -5.57
N PHE A 127 -11.67 0.10 -5.35
CA PHE A 127 -11.22 0.97 -6.44
C PHE A 127 -9.86 0.51 -7.00
N ILE A 128 -8.89 0.27 -6.13
CA ILE A 128 -7.52 -0.04 -6.50
C ILE A 128 -7.40 -1.43 -7.13
N TYR A 129 -7.86 -2.46 -6.44
CA TYR A 129 -7.73 -3.83 -6.93
C TYR A 129 -8.69 -4.15 -8.08
N GLY A 130 -9.81 -3.42 -8.19
CA GLY A 130 -10.63 -3.44 -9.39
C GLY A 130 -9.82 -3.09 -10.65
N PHE A 131 -9.00 -2.04 -10.57
CA PHE A 131 -8.14 -1.66 -11.68
C PHE A 131 -6.98 -2.62 -11.91
N VAL A 132 -6.38 -3.18 -10.86
CA VAL A 132 -5.33 -4.22 -10.96
C VAL A 132 -5.83 -5.42 -11.76
N VAL A 133 -7.04 -5.90 -11.48
CA VAL A 133 -7.67 -6.97 -12.25
C VAL A 133 -7.83 -6.56 -13.72
N TRP A 134 -8.26 -5.33 -13.97
CA TRP A 134 -8.40 -4.85 -15.37
C TRP A 134 -7.07 -4.86 -16.12
N ILE A 135 -5.99 -4.37 -15.48
CA ILE A 135 -4.64 -4.41 -16.07
C ILE A 135 -4.23 -5.85 -16.37
N ALA A 136 -4.49 -6.80 -15.47
CA ALA A 136 -4.10 -8.20 -15.62
C ALA A 136 -4.74 -8.84 -16.88
N TYR A 137 -5.96 -8.43 -17.22
CA TYR A 137 -6.66 -8.93 -18.42
C TYR A 137 -6.35 -8.14 -19.71
N ALA A 138 -6.11 -6.85 -19.61
CA ALA A 138 -5.96 -5.96 -20.77
C ALA A 138 -4.49 -5.80 -21.23
N ALA A 139 -3.52 -5.98 -20.34
CA ALA A 139 -2.11 -5.84 -20.69
C ALA A 139 -1.59 -7.10 -21.39
N PRO A 140 -0.77 -6.97 -22.45
CA PRO A 140 -0.06 -8.10 -23.04
C PRO A 140 0.82 -8.80 -21.99
N LYS A 141 0.85 -10.15 -22.02
CA LYS A 141 1.59 -10.96 -21.05
C LYS A 141 3.07 -10.53 -20.87
N GLN A 142 3.74 -10.17 -22.00
CA GLN A 142 5.14 -9.75 -22.04
C GLN A 142 5.36 -8.36 -21.41
N LYS A 143 4.30 -7.55 -21.21
CA LYS A 143 4.36 -6.18 -20.69
C LYS A 143 3.57 -5.99 -19.39
N LEU A 144 3.07 -7.08 -18.82
CA LEU A 144 2.28 -7.05 -17.60
C LEU A 144 3.08 -6.43 -16.42
N ALA A 145 4.35 -6.77 -16.28
CA ALA A 145 5.21 -6.21 -15.25
C ALA A 145 5.36 -4.68 -15.39
N SER A 146 5.55 -4.18 -16.62
CA SER A 146 5.62 -2.73 -16.88
C SER A 146 4.29 -2.04 -16.58
N ALA A 147 3.17 -2.65 -16.97
CA ALA A 147 1.83 -2.11 -16.70
C ALA A 147 1.54 -2.04 -15.18
N MET A 148 1.91 -3.06 -14.42
CA MET A 148 1.82 -3.04 -12.96
C MET A 148 2.80 -2.04 -12.31
N GLY A 149 3.99 -1.87 -12.88
CA GLY A 149 4.94 -0.84 -12.46
C GLY A 149 4.35 0.57 -12.55
N TRP A 150 3.69 0.90 -13.67
CA TRP A 150 2.96 2.16 -13.83
C TRP A 150 1.82 2.32 -12.83
N PHE A 151 1.09 1.23 -12.53
CA PHE A 151 0.05 1.25 -11.51
C PHE A 151 0.62 1.65 -10.14
N TRP A 152 1.68 1.00 -9.68
CA TRP A 152 2.29 1.32 -8.39
C TRP A 152 2.94 2.71 -8.38
N CYS A 153 3.44 3.17 -9.52
CA CYS A 153 3.94 4.55 -9.66
C CYS A 153 2.80 5.55 -9.44
N MET A 154 1.67 5.41 -10.14
CA MET A 154 0.52 6.30 -9.99
C MET A 154 -0.09 6.24 -8.59
N TYR A 155 -0.15 5.05 -8.00
CA TYR A 155 -0.53 4.85 -6.61
C TYR A 155 0.38 5.65 -5.66
N SER A 156 1.69 5.50 -5.78
CA SER A 156 2.66 6.16 -4.89
C SER A 156 2.69 7.68 -5.08
N VAL A 157 2.55 8.15 -6.31
CA VAL A 157 2.44 9.58 -6.61
C VAL A 157 1.18 10.16 -5.96
N GLY A 158 0.03 9.49 -6.09
CA GLY A 158 -1.22 9.93 -5.49
C GLY A 158 -1.16 9.88 -3.96
N MET A 159 -1.00 8.70 -3.40
CA MET A 159 -1.05 8.44 -1.96
C MET A 159 0.06 9.14 -1.20
N GLY A 160 1.27 9.00 -1.68
CA GLY A 160 2.45 9.42 -0.92
C GLY A 160 2.93 10.82 -1.23
N VAL A 161 2.98 11.22 -2.51
CA VAL A 161 3.49 12.56 -2.86
C VAL A 161 2.36 13.59 -2.74
N PHE A 162 1.33 13.51 -3.59
CA PHE A 162 0.26 14.50 -3.53
C PHE A 162 -0.56 14.40 -2.24
N GLY A 163 -0.85 13.19 -1.76
CA GLY A 163 -1.60 12.97 -0.51
C GLY A 163 -0.94 13.56 0.73
N THR A 164 0.39 13.73 0.75
CA THR A 164 1.10 14.31 1.90
C THR A 164 1.54 15.76 1.68
N TYR A 165 2.04 16.10 0.48
CA TYR A 165 2.49 17.48 0.23
C TYR A 165 1.33 18.47 0.09
N LEU A 166 0.20 18.06 -0.49
CA LEU A 166 -0.95 18.93 -0.66
C LEU A 166 -1.54 19.43 0.68
N PRO A 167 -1.73 18.56 1.70
CA PRO A 167 -2.10 18.99 3.04
C PRO A 167 -1.12 19.96 3.69
N SER A 168 0.17 19.86 3.40
CA SER A 168 1.18 20.79 3.93
C SER A 168 0.94 22.26 3.50
N PHE A 169 0.22 22.48 2.41
CA PHE A 169 -0.16 23.78 1.90
C PHE A 169 -1.61 24.15 2.17
N SER A 170 -2.52 23.15 2.21
CA SER A 170 -3.95 23.40 2.41
C SER A 170 -4.30 23.60 3.88
N ILE A 171 -3.72 22.85 4.80
CA ILE A 171 -4.01 22.98 6.25
C ILE A 171 -3.78 24.41 6.76
N PRO A 172 -2.66 25.10 6.45
CA PRO A 172 -2.47 26.49 6.89
C PRO A 172 -3.48 27.49 6.33
N LYS A 173 -4.15 27.17 5.20
CA LYS A 173 -5.06 28.07 4.50
C LYS A 173 -6.54 27.81 4.84
N ILE A 174 -6.93 26.53 4.90
CA ILE A 174 -8.34 26.12 5.04
C ILE A 174 -8.58 25.19 6.23
N GLY A 175 -7.54 24.95 7.05
CA GLY A 175 -7.60 24.09 8.23
C GLY A 175 -7.68 22.59 7.92
N PHE A 176 -7.71 21.78 8.97
CA PHE A 176 -7.81 20.33 8.85
C PHE A 176 -9.13 19.90 8.19
N MET A 177 -10.26 20.42 8.67
CA MET A 177 -11.57 20.06 8.14
C MET A 177 -11.73 20.46 6.67
N GLY A 178 -11.32 21.68 6.28
CA GLY A 178 -11.32 22.11 4.88
C GLY A 178 -10.45 21.24 3.99
N THR A 179 -9.31 20.78 4.49
CA THR A 179 -8.42 19.84 3.78
C THR A 179 -9.06 18.46 3.60
N LEU A 180 -9.82 17.97 4.59
CA LEU A 180 -10.57 16.73 4.47
C LEU A 180 -11.72 16.85 3.45
N TRP A 181 -12.42 17.98 3.39
CA TRP A 181 -13.41 18.24 2.34
C TRP A 181 -12.77 18.32 0.95
N LEU A 182 -11.55 18.87 0.83
CA LEU A 182 -10.80 18.90 -0.42
C LEU A 182 -10.50 17.49 -0.96
N ALA A 183 -10.34 16.49 -0.10
CA ALA A 183 -10.14 15.09 -0.50
C ALA A 183 -11.28 14.59 -1.41
N ILE A 184 -12.53 15.00 -1.13
CA ILE A 184 -13.70 14.62 -1.94
C ILE A 184 -13.54 15.07 -3.39
N ALA A 185 -12.96 16.26 -3.63
CA ALA A 185 -12.76 16.76 -4.99
C ALA A 185 -11.84 15.84 -5.81
N PHE A 186 -10.74 15.38 -5.21
CA PHE A 186 -9.82 14.44 -5.86
C PHE A 186 -10.45 13.07 -6.10
N ILE A 187 -11.17 12.54 -5.12
CA ILE A 187 -11.93 11.29 -5.27
C ILE A 187 -12.99 11.42 -6.35
N ALA A 188 -13.72 12.54 -6.39
CA ALA A 188 -14.73 12.79 -7.41
C ALA A 188 -14.12 12.83 -8.81
N ILE A 189 -13.00 13.54 -9.00
CA ILE A 189 -12.30 13.55 -10.28
C ILE A 189 -11.92 12.13 -10.69
N GLY A 190 -11.28 11.34 -9.81
CA GLY A 190 -10.90 9.95 -10.09
C GLY A 190 -12.10 9.06 -10.44
N GLY A 191 -13.19 9.14 -9.67
CA GLY A 191 -14.42 8.39 -9.91
C GLY A 191 -15.14 8.78 -11.21
N LEU A 192 -15.25 10.08 -11.50
CA LEU A 192 -15.84 10.59 -12.74
C LEU A 192 -15.01 10.19 -13.98
N MET A 193 -13.67 10.16 -13.85
CA MET A 193 -12.82 9.63 -14.93
C MET A 193 -13.13 8.17 -15.22
N VAL A 194 -13.32 7.33 -14.20
CA VAL A 194 -13.75 5.93 -14.38
C VAL A 194 -15.13 5.86 -15.03
N MET A 195 -16.04 6.76 -14.63
CA MET A 195 -17.41 6.76 -15.14
C MET A 195 -17.49 7.18 -16.61
N PHE A 196 -16.75 8.21 -17.03
CA PHE A 196 -16.93 8.82 -18.35
C PHE A 196 -15.81 8.53 -19.35
N LEU A 197 -14.57 8.35 -18.90
CA LEU A 197 -13.43 8.21 -19.79
C LEU A 197 -13.00 6.77 -20.04
N ILE A 198 -13.36 5.84 -19.14
CA ILE A 198 -12.98 4.44 -19.29
C ILE A 198 -14.15 3.66 -19.92
N LYS A 199 -13.91 3.09 -21.12
CA LYS A 199 -14.88 2.23 -21.81
C LYS A 199 -14.86 0.83 -21.20
N ASP A 200 -16.03 0.30 -20.86
CA ASP A 200 -16.17 -1.04 -20.30
C ASP A 200 -16.04 -2.11 -21.40
N ASN A 201 -14.82 -2.50 -21.68
CA ASN A 201 -14.50 -3.56 -22.63
C ASN A 201 -14.09 -4.88 -21.95
N PHE A 202 -14.34 -5.02 -20.62
CA PHE A 202 -13.85 -6.14 -19.84
C PHE A 202 -14.36 -7.50 -20.35
N ASN A 203 -15.63 -7.57 -20.74
CA ASN A 203 -16.22 -8.81 -21.29
C ASN A 203 -15.54 -9.29 -22.57
N SER A 204 -14.93 -8.39 -23.35
CA SER A 204 -14.17 -8.76 -24.54
C SER A 204 -12.84 -9.44 -24.22
N TYR A 205 -12.27 -9.16 -23.04
CA TYR A 205 -11.04 -9.78 -22.56
C TYR A 205 -11.30 -11.11 -21.83
N LYS A 206 -12.52 -11.30 -21.27
CA LYS A 206 -12.91 -12.52 -20.51
C LYS A 206 -13.23 -13.73 -21.41
N LYS A 207 -13.30 -13.58 -22.72
CA LYS A 207 -13.56 -14.69 -23.65
C LYS A 207 -12.47 -15.75 -23.54
N GLY A 208 -12.78 -16.88 -22.85
CA GLY A 208 -11.89 -18.00 -22.59
C GLY A 208 -11.48 -18.21 -21.13
N ALA A 209 -12.00 -17.41 -20.21
CA ALA A 209 -11.71 -17.59 -18.79
C ALA A 209 -12.53 -18.74 -18.16
N LYS A 210 -11.87 -19.48 -17.27
CA LYS A 210 -12.45 -20.58 -16.48
C LYS A 210 -13.66 -20.13 -15.66
N ASP A 211 -14.53 -21.09 -15.33
CA ASP A 211 -15.78 -20.97 -14.59
C ASP A 211 -15.65 -20.15 -13.27
N GLU A 212 -16.64 -19.34 -12.95
CA GLU A 212 -16.65 -18.43 -11.78
C GLU A 212 -16.50 -19.17 -10.43
N SER A 213 -17.05 -20.38 -10.34
CA SER A 213 -16.93 -21.23 -9.15
C SER A 213 -15.49 -21.70 -8.91
N SER A 214 -14.69 -21.84 -9.98
CA SER A 214 -13.28 -22.25 -9.88
C SER A 214 -12.40 -21.13 -9.33
N LYS A 215 -12.74 -19.86 -9.59
CA LYS A 215 -11.95 -18.68 -9.17
C LYS A 215 -12.13 -18.36 -7.69
N LEU A 216 -13.35 -18.45 -7.19
CA LEU A 216 -13.62 -18.33 -5.75
C LEU A 216 -12.93 -19.45 -4.98
N ARG A 217 -12.97 -20.69 -5.52
CA ARG A 217 -12.24 -21.82 -4.95
C ARG A 217 -10.73 -21.61 -4.96
N GLU A 218 -10.16 -21.05 -6.03
CA GLU A 218 -8.74 -20.76 -6.14
C GLU A 218 -8.29 -19.68 -5.16
N MET A 219 -9.14 -18.70 -4.90
CA MET A 219 -8.90 -17.65 -3.92
C MET A 219 -9.00 -18.16 -2.47
N LEU A 220 -10.03 -18.97 -2.16
CA LEU A 220 -10.16 -19.65 -0.86
C LEU A 220 -8.97 -20.61 -0.64
N ARG A 221 -8.45 -21.23 -1.72
CA ARG A 221 -7.23 -22.01 -1.68
C ARG A 221 -6.01 -21.22 -1.23
N GLY A 222 -5.96 -19.90 -1.48
CA GLY A 222 -4.92 -19.05 -0.93
C GLY A 222 -4.81 -19.17 0.59
N ILE A 223 -5.93 -19.22 1.31
CA ILE A 223 -5.93 -19.37 2.77
C ILE A 223 -5.40 -20.76 3.16
N THR A 224 -5.85 -21.81 2.47
CA THR A 224 -5.37 -23.18 2.78
C THR A 224 -3.89 -23.35 2.49
N LEU A 225 -3.34 -22.68 1.48
CA LEU A 225 -1.91 -22.69 1.17
C LEU A 225 -1.04 -22.21 2.34
N VAL A 226 -1.52 -21.30 3.19
CA VAL A 226 -0.77 -20.85 4.36
C VAL A 226 -0.59 -21.99 5.38
N TYR A 227 -1.58 -22.90 5.48
CA TYR A 227 -1.51 -24.07 6.37
C TYR A 227 -0.78 -25.23 5.73
N GLU A 228 -0.90 -25.43 4.42
CA GLU A 228 -0.31 -26.53 3.67
C GLU A 228 1.19 -26.31 3.39
N ASN A 229 1.61 -25.05 3.18
CA ASN A 229 2.98 -24.68 2.83
C ASN A 229 3.62 -23.78 3.90
N PRO A 230 4.49 -24.31 4.79
CA PRO A 230 5.15 -23.53 5.83
C PRO A 230 5.97 -22.35 5.28
N GLN A 231 6.51 -22.44 4.05
CA GLN A 231 7.24 -21.35 3.42
C GLN A 231 6.30 -20.19 3.07
N MET A 232 5.08 -20.50 2.65
CA MET A 232 4.03 -19.50 2.40
C MET A 232 3.61 -18.80 3.70
N ALA A 233 3.47 -19.56 4.81
CA ALA A 233 3.17 -18.99 6.12
C ALA A 233 4.27 -18.03 6.59
N ILE A 234 5.55 -18.42 6.50
CA ILE A 234 6.68 -17.56 6.87
C ILE A 234 6.71 -16.31 5.98
N ALA A 235 6.56 -16.46 4.67
CA ALA A 235 6.52 -15.33 3.74
C ALA A 235 5.37 -14.37 4.08
N SER A 236 4.18 -14.89 4.44
CA SER A 236 3.01 -14.08 4.85
C SER A 236 3.30 -13.27 6.10
N VAL A 237 3.90 -13.87 7.12
CA VAL A 237 4.30 -13.15 8.34
C VAL A 237 5.32 -12.06 8.03
N VAL A 238 6.37 -12.36 7.26
CA VAL A 238 7.38 -11.38 6.85
C VAL A 238 6.75 -10.25 6.02
N ARG A 239 5.75 -10.57 5.19
CA ARG A 239 5.02 -9.55 4.40
C ARG A 239 4.14 -8.65 5.26
N ILE A 240 3.52 -9.18 6.32
CA ILE A 240 2.80 -8.37 7.32
C ILE A 240 3.80 -7.45 8.03
N ILE A 241 4.92 -7.99 8.49
CA ILE A 241 5.97 -7.23 9.19
C ILE A 241 6.49 -6.05 8.35
N ASN A 242 6.57 -6.20 7.03
CA ASN A 242 7.13 -5.19 6.12
C ASN A 242 6.60 -3.76 6.36
N GLN A 243 5.30 -3.58 6.54
CA GLN A 243 4.67 -2.26 6.58
C GLN A 243 4.08 -1.89 7.94
N ILE A 244 4.37 -2.65 8.99
CA ILE A 244 3.83 -2.41 10.34
C ILE A 244 4.12 -0.98 10.82
N SER A 245 5.38 -0.55 10.75
CA SER A 245 5.75 0.80 11.18
C SER A 245 5.23 1.88 10.24
N LEU A 246 5.11 1.62 8.93
CA LEU A 246 4.51 2.57 8.00
C LEU A 246 3.09 2.97 8.44
N TYR A 247 2.25 1.98 8.76
CA TYR A 247 0.87 2.22 9.18
C TYR A 247 0.73 2.58 10.66
N GLY A 248 1.62 2.08 11.51
CA GLY A 248 1.64 2.47 12.92
C GLY A 248 2.14 3.90 13.14
N PHE A 249 3.10 4.34 12.35
CA PHE A 249 3.69 5.68 12.46
C PHE A 249 2.73 6.80 12.07
N VAL A 250 1.86 6.61 11.09
CA VAL A 250 0.84 7.62 10.74
C VAL A 250 -0.12 7.91 11.90
N VAL A 251 -0.20 7.02 12.87
CA VAL A 251 -1.06 7.20 14.06
C VAL A 251 -0.34 7.96 15.17
N ILE A 252 0.93 7.65 15.43
CA ILE A 252 1.65 8.16 16.60
C ILE A 252 2.60 9.32 16.28
N LEU A 253 3.32 9.27 15.15
CA LEU A 253 4.37 10.24 14.86
C LEU A 253 3.88 11.67 14.54
N PRO A 254 2.70 11.91 13.93
CA PRO A 254 2.21 13.28 13.77
C PRO A 254 2.14 14.03 15.11
N ILE A 255 1.68 13.35 16.16
CA ILE A 255 1.56 13.89 17.52
C ILE A 255 2.96 14.11 18.12
N VAL A 256 3.84 13.12 18.00
CA VAL A 256 5.22 13.21 18.51
C VAL A 256 5.97 14.36 17.85
N PHE A 257 5.93 14.45 16.52
CA PHE A 257 6.67 15.47 15.79
C PHE A 257 6.14 16.88 16.08
N THR A 258 4.82 17.04 16.21
CA THR A 258 4.24 18.38 16.41
C THR A 258 4.19 18.81 17.87
N GLU A 259 3.90 17.91 18.82
CA GLU A 259 3.72 18.30 20.22
C GLU A 259 4.97 18.08 21.09
N GLN A 260 5.75 17.01 20.80
CA GLN A 260 6.91 16.69 21.65
C GLN A 260 8.21 17.27 21.08
N ILE A 261 8.40 17.23 19.75
CA ILE A 261 9.64 17.70 19.11
C ILE A 261 9.54 19.17 18.71
N GLY A 262 8.33 19.64 18.30
CA GLY A 262 8.07 21.04 17.95
C GLY A 262 8.12 21.35 16.46
N TYR A 263 8.01 20.35 15.58
CA TYR A 263 7.81 20.62 14.16
C TYR A 263 6.41 21.18 13.90
N THR A 264 6.28 22.01 12.88
CA THR A 264 4.96 22.36 12.36
C THR A 264 4.31 21.17 11.65
N MET A 265 2.99 21.15 11.56
CA MET A 265 2.28 20.12 10.80
C MET A 265 2.73 20.07 9.33
N SER A 266 3.01 21.21 8.73
CA SER A 266 3.52 21.29 7.35
C SER A 266 4.89 20.66 7.19
N GLU A 267 5.80 20.83 8.15
CA GLU A 267 7.12 20.19 8.14
C GLU A 267 6.99 18.68 8.31
N TRP A 268 6.16 18.22 9.24
CA TRP A 268 5.88 16.80 9.41
C TRP A 268 5.35 16.17 8.10
N LEU A 269 4.38 16.79 7.45
CA LEU A 269 3.81 16.30 6.20
C LEU A 269 4.84 16.22 5.08
N ARG A 270 5.76 17.18 4.99
CA ARG A 270 6.87 17.14 4.02
C ARG A 270 7.86 16.04 4.33
N ILE A 271 8.20 15.83 5.61
CA ILE A 271 9.05 14.74 6.07
C ILE A 271 8.40 13.39 5.72
N TRP A 272 7.13 13.22 6.03
CA TRP A 272 6.41 11.98 5.73
C TRP A 272 6.26 11.75 4.21
N GLY A 273 6.00 12.79 3.45
CA GLY A 273 5.99 12.74 1.98
C GLY A 273 7.32 12.31 1.37
N ALA A 274 8.45 12.66 1.99
CA ALA A 274 9.77 12.25 1.55
C ALA A 274 9.98 10.72 1.67
N VAL A 275 9.32 10.03 2.61
CA VAL A 275 9.31 8.56 2.68
C VAL A 275 8.83 7.98 1.36
N TYR A 276 7.65 8.40 0.90
CA TYR A 276 7.04 7.89 -0.32
C TYR A 276 7.79 8.33 -1.59
N ALA A 277 8.23 9.59 -1.64
CA ALA A 277 9.05 10.08 -2.76
C ALA A 277 10.32 9.23 -2.92
N THR A 278 10.95 8.85 -1.82
CA THR A 278 12.11 7.96 -1.83
C THR A 278 11.75 6.57 -2.34
N THR A 279 10.61 6.02 -1.94
CA THR A 279 10.20 4.66 -2.38
C THR A 279 9.99 4.56 -3.89
N ILE A 280 9.61 5.63 -4.58
CA ILE A 280 9.45 5.62 -6.05
C ILE A 280 10.76 5.23 -6.73
N PHE A 281 11.88 5.80 -6.31
CA PHE A 281 13.20 5.53 -6.88
C PHE A 281 13.82 4.25 -6.33
N THR A 282 13.70 4.04 -5.03
CA THR A 282 14.37 2.91 -4.36
C THR A 282 13.69 1.58 -4.65
N ASN A 283 12.40 1.54 -4.95
CA ASN A 283 11.73 0.33 -5.41
C ASN A 283 12.35 -0.21 -6.72
N LEU A 284 12.64 0.68 -7.69
CA LEU A 284 13.30 0.29 -8.93
C LEU A 284 14.72 -0.18 -8.66
N MET A 285 15.47 0.58 -7.87
CA MET A 285 16.85 0.23 -7.49
C MET A 285 16.91 -1.14 -6.79
N TRP A 286 16.05 -1.37 -5.79
CA TRP A 286 15.99 -2.63 -5.05
C TRP A 286 15.47 -3.79 -5.89
N GLY A 287 14.61 -3.54 -6.89
CA GLY A 287 14.22 -4.56 -7.87
C GLY A 287 15.42 -5.10 -8.64
N ILE A 288 16.26 -4.19 -9.16
CA ILE A 288 17.47 -4.55 -9.91
C ILE A 288 18.53 -5.20 -9.01
N LEU A 289 18.75 -4.64 -7.81
CA LEU A 289 19.73 -5.17 -6.86
C LEU A 289 19.32 -6.53 -6.31
N GLY A 290 18.03 -6.76 -6.05
CA GLY A 290 17.51 -8.01 -5.54
C GLY A 290 17.79 -9.21 -6.44
N ASP A 291 17.72 -8.98 -7.74
CA ASP A 291 18.06 -10.01 -8.71
C ASP A 291 19.54 -10.40 -8.65
N LYS A 292 20.43 -9.47 -8.27
CA LYS A 292 21.88 -9.71 -8.18
C LYS A 292 22.34 -10.28 -6.82
N ILE A 293 21.83 -9.69 -5.72
CA ILE A 293 22.29 -10.04 -4.36
C ILE A 293 21.49 -11.18 -3.71
N GLY A 294 20.34 -11.52 -4.30
CA GLY A 294 19.42 -12.55 -3.80
C GLY A 294 18.23 -11.95 -3.03
N TRP A 295 17.01 -12.35 -3.42
CA TRP A 295 15.75 -11.82 -2.90
C TRP A 295 15.62 -11.93 -1.38
N VAL A 296 15.81 -13.13 -0.83
CA VAL A 296 15.68 -13.37 0.62
C VAL A 296 16.78 -12.64 1.39
N ARG A 297 18.01 -12.59 0.83
CA ARG A 297 19.14 -11.88 1.45
C ARG A 297 18.88 -10.38 1.53
N GLN A 298 18.31 -9.80 0.47
CA GLN A 298 17.92 -8.38 0.44
C GLN A 298 16.85 -8.08 1.51
N VAL A 299 15.76 -8.88 1.55
CA VAL A 299 14.69 -8.71 2.55
C VAL A 299 15.24 -8.84 3.97
N ARG A 300 16.15 -9.78 4.19
CA ARG A 300 16.77 -10.03 5.50
C ARG A 300 17.56 -8.83 6.01
N TRP A 301 18.56 -8.39 5.25
CA TRP A 301 19.51 -7.40 5.73
C TRP A 301 19.04 -5.97 5.53
N PHE A 302 18.59 -5.63 4.33
CA PHE A 302 18.18 -4.26 4.00
C PHE A 302 16.72 -3.99 4.33
N GLY A 303 15.87 -5.00 4.23
CA GLY A 303 14.47 -4.93 4.67
C GLY A 303 14.37 -4.98 6.20
N CYS A 304 14.53 -6.15 6.80
CA CYS A 304 14.25 -6.33 8.22
C CYS A 304 15.20 -5.55 9.13
N ILE A 305 16.52 -5.70 8.99
CA ILE A 305 17.48 -4.94 9.81
C ILE A 305 17.46 -3.44 9.44
N GLY A 306 17.38 -3.12 8.15
CA GLY A 306 17.22 -1.72 7.73
C GLY A 306 16.02 -1.04 8.37
N MET A 307 14.85 -1.69 8.40
CA MET A 307 13.64 -1.17 9.03
C MET A 307 13.72 -1.13 10.56
N ALA A 308 14.39 -2.10 11.21
CA ALA A 308 14.62 -2.05 12.64
C ALA A 308 15.42 -0.79 13.02
N ILE A 309 16.51 -0.51 12.29
CA ILE A 309 17.33 0.70 12.47
C ILE A 309 16.52 1.96 12.12
N ALA A 310 15.81 1.95 10.97
CA ALA A 310 15.01 3.08 10.53
C ALA A 310 13.92 3.45 11.54
N THR A 311 13.26 2.47 12.14
CA THR A 311 12.22 2.66 13.16
C THR A 311 12.77 3.36 14.40
N ILE A 312 13.94 2.94 14.89
CA ILE A 312 14.62 3.59 16.00
C ILE A 312 15.05 5.01 15.63
N LEU A 313 15.72 5.18 14.50
CA LEU A 313 16.23 6.47 14.06
C LEU A 313 15.11 7.49 13.84
N PHE A 314 13.97 7.06 13.30
CA PHE A 314 12.85 7.97 13.01
C PHE A 314 12.27 8.64 14.27
N TYR A 315 12.38 7.97 15.41
CA TYR A 315 11.95 8.53 16.68
C TYR A 315 13.10 9.22 17.44
N TYR A 316 14.18 8.49 17.70
CA TYR A 316 15.21 8.97 18.62
C TYR A 316 16.07 10.11 18.07
N LEU A 317 16.36 10.10 16.77
CA LEU A 317 17.24 11.14 16.21
C LEU A 317 16.55 12.52 16.17
N PRO A 318 15.31 12.69 15.65
CA PRO A 318 14.62 13.98 15.76
C PRO A 318 14.33 14.40 17.20
N THR A 319 14.02 13.45 18.09
CA THR A 319 13.77 13.75 19.50
C THR A 319 15.02 14.28 20.23
N SER A 320 16.22 13.81 19.85
CA SER A 320 17.48 14.25 20.46
C SER A 320 18.02 15.56 19.90
N VAL A 321 17.72 15.86 18.62
CA VAL A 321 18.26 17.07 17.95
C VAL A 321 17.27 18.24 17.98
N GLY A 322 15.96 17.94 18.11
CA GLY A 322 14.89 18.93 17.99
C GLY A 322 14.39 19.13 16.57
N PRO A 323 13.58 20.16 16.32
CA PRO A 323 12.90 20.36 15.03
C PRO A 323 13.88 20.86 13.97
N ASN A 324 14.61 19.93 13.34
CA ASN A 324 15.57 20.18 12.27
C ASN A 324 15.11 19.46 10.99
N MET A 325 14.78 20.24 9.95
CA MET A 325 14.26 19.71 8.69
C MET A 325 15.21 18.73 7.99
N ALA A 326 16.54 18.98 8.06
CA ALA A 326 17.51 18.08 7.45
C ALA A 326 17.55 16.72 8.15
N VAL A 327 17.44 16.72 9.49
CA VAL A 327 17.33 15.48 10.29
C VAL A 327 16.02 14.74 9.97
N GLY A 328 14.90 15.46 9.93
CA GLY A 328 13.61 14.89 9.55
C GLY A 328 13.62 14.24 8.16
N LEU A 329 14.19 14.94 7.17
CA LEU A 329 14.32 14.41 5.81
C LEU A 329 15.28 13.21 5.75
N PHE A 330 16.39 13.24 6.48
CA PHE A 330 17.34 12.12 6.54
C PHE A 330 16.66 10.84 7.04
N VAL A 331 15.95 10.90 8.18
CA VAL A 331 15.28 9.71 8.72
C VAL A 331 14.16 9.23 7.80
N ALA A 332 13.45 10.14 7.13
CA ALA A 332 12.40 9.80 6.16
C ALA A 332 12.96 9.10 4.91
N ILE A 333 14.05 9.61 4.36
CA ILE A 333 14.73 9.01 3.20
C ILE A 333 15.29 7.63 3.58
N PHE A 334 15.93 7.51 4.75
CA PHE A 334 16.44 6.23 5.22
C PHE A 334 15.33 5.20 5.44
N PHE A 335 14.20 5.63 6.01
CA PHE A 335 13.02 4.77 6.19
C PHE A 335 12.44 4.33 4.84
N GLY A 336 12.27 5.27 3.89
CA GLY A 336 11.81 4.97 2.54
C GLY A 336 12.74 4.02 1.78
N PHE A 337 14.04 4.17 1.96
CA PHE A 337 15.05 3.26 1.40
C PHE A 337 14.92 1.85 1.97
N ALA A 338 14.80 1.72 3.29
CA ALA A 338 14.72 0.43 3.97
C ALA A 338 13.41 -0.31 3.68
N ILE A 339 12.26 0.38 3.70
CA ILE A 339 10.97 -0.26 3.44
C ILE A 339 10.86 -0.77 2.00
N ALA A 340 11.45 -0.07 1.04
CA ALA A 340 11.47 -0.49 -0.35
C ALA A 340 12.28 -1.77 -0.60
N ALA A 341 13.21 -2.13 0.30
CA ALA A 341 14.00 -3.36 0.19
C ALA A 341 13.16 -4.65 0.27
N PHE A 342 11.88 -4.56 0.64
CA PHE A 342 10.94 -5.69 0.61
C PHE A 342 10.28 -5.93 -0.78
N VAL A 343 10.62 -5.15 -1.81
CA VAL A 343 10.08 -5.32 -3.18
C VAL A 343 10.12 -6.77 -3.67
N PRO A 344 11.18 -7.60 -3.41
CA PRO A 344 11.21 -8.97 -3.87
C PRO A 344 10.08 -9.86 -3.31
N MET A 345 9.41 -9.47 -2.22
CA MET A 345 8.30 -10.25 -1.68
C MET A 345 7.20 -10.51 -2.72
N SER A 346 6.94 -9.57 -3.62
CA SER A 346 5.98 -9.75 -4.71
C SER A 346 6.37 -10.85 -5.72
N ALA A 347 7.65 -11.16 -5.86
CA ALA A 347 8.16 -12.23 -6.70
C ALA A 347 8.28 -13.56 -5.92
N ILE A 348 8.56 -13.49 -4.62
CA ILE A 348 8.71 -14.66 -3.75
C ILE A 348 7.43 -15.48 -3.69
N PHE A 349 6.26 -14.86 -3.47
CA PHE A 349 4.99 -15.58 -3.33
C PHE A 349 4.64 -16.45 -4.55
N PRO A 350 4.60 -15.93 -5.80
CA PRO A 350 4.33 -16.75 -6.97
C PRO A 350 5.39 -17.83 -7.23
N THR A 351 6.62 -17.65 -6.71
CA THR A 351 7.71 -18.60 -6.86
C THR A 351 7.58 -19.76 -5.86
N LEU A 352 7.02 -19.51 -4.68
CA LEU A 352 6.75 -20.56 -3.67
C LEU A 352 5.62 -21.51 -4.09
N GLU A 353 4.70 -21.05 -4.95
CA GLU A 353 3.57 -21.84 -5.43
C GLU A 353 3.35 -21.64 -6.94
N PRO A 354 4.20 -22.26 -7.77
CA PRO A 354 4.16 -22.07 -9.22
C PRO A 354 2.86 -22.56 -9.89
N ASP A 355 2.23 -23.59 -9.31
CA ASP A 355 1.02 -24.22 -9.84
C ASP A 355 -0.24 -23.39 -9.55
N HIS A 356 -0.24 -22.60 -8.46
CA HIS A 356 -1.34 -21.77 -8.00
C HIS A 356 -0.94 -20.31 -7.78
N LYS A 357 -0.31 -19.70 -8.78
CA LYS A 357 0.20 -18.32 -8.71
C LYS A 357 -0.87 -17.29 -8.30
N GLY A 358 -2.11 -17.45 -8.77
CA GLY A 358 -3.23 -16.57 -8.40
C GLY A 358 -3.52 -16.61 -6.90
N ALA A 359 -3.59 -17.81 -6.33
CA ALA A 359 -3.77 -18.00 -4.89
C ALA A 359 -2.59 -17.41 -4.08
N ALA A 360 -1.36 -17.62 -4.53
CA ALA A 360 -0.16 -17.06 -3.90
C ALA A 360 -0.18 -15.52 -3.90
N VAL A 361 -0.55 -14.88 -5.01
CA VAL A 361 -0.69 -13.41 -5.10
C VAL A 361 -1.82 -12.91 -4.20
N SER A 362 -2.93 -13.63 -4.09
CA SER A 362 -4.04 -13.27 -3.18
C SER A 362 -3.58 -13.25 -1.72
N ILE A 363 -2.78 -14.23 -1.29
CA ILE A 363 -2.20 -14.24 0.07
C ILE A 363 -1.17 -13.14 0.26
N HIS A 364 -0.34 -12.86 -0.73
CA HIS A 364 0.55 -11.69 -0.68
C HIS A 364 -0.24 -10.38 -0.44
N ASN A 365 -1.35 -10.19 -1.15
CA ASN A 365 -2.18 -8.98 -1.01
C ASN A 365 -2.92 -8.93 0.33
N LEU A 366 -3.45 -10.07 0.80
CA LEU A 366 -4.04 -10.18 2.13
C LEU A 366 -3.02 -9.83 3.21
N SER A 367 -1.81 -10.38 3.13
CA SER A 367 -0.73 -10.08 4.07
C SER A 367 -0.33 -8.61 4.06
N ALA A 368 -0.31 -7.99 2.88
CA ALA A 368 -0.11 -6.54 2.74
C ALA A 368 -1.24 -5.73 3.39
N GLY A 369 -2.49 -6.13 3.17
CA GLY A 369 -3.66 -5.52 3.80
C GLY A 369 -3.66 -5.64 5.32
N LEU A 370 -3.25 -6.81 5.84
CA LEU A 370 -3.13 -7.04 7.28
C LEU A 370 -2.11 -6.12 7.97
N SER A 371 -1.11 -5.61 7.28
CA SER A 371 -0.19 -4.59 7.84
C SER A 371 -0.93 -3.31 8.24
N ASN A 372 -1.98 -2.92 7.49
CA ASN A 372 -2.83 -1.76 7.80
C ASN A 372 -3.61 -1.92 9.11
N PHE A 373 -3.91 -3.17 9.47
CA PHE A 373 -4.55 -3.51 10.74
C PHE A 373 -3.53 -3.67 11.87
N VAL A 374 -2.49 -4.47 11.66
CA VAL A 374 -1.53 -4.86 12.71
C VAL A 374 -0.75 -3.66 13.23
N GLY A 375 -0.33 -2.73 12.36
CA GLY A 375 0.40 -1.53 12.77
C GLY A 375 -0.36 -0.68 13.79
N PRO A 376 -1.54 -0.13 13.44
CA PRO A 376 -2.38 0.62 14.37
C PRO A 376 -2.86 -0.19 15.58
N ALA A 377 -3.17 -1.49 15.41
CA ALA A 377 -3.60 -2.36 16.50
C ALA A 377 -2.52 -2.51 17.59
N LEU A 378 -1.27 -2.70 17.18
CA LEU A 378 -0.14 -2.73 18.11
C LEU A 378 0.06 -1.38 18.79
N ALA A 379 -0.03 -0.27 18.04
CA ALA A 379 0.02 1.06 18.64
C ALA A 379 -1.10 1.25 19.68
N THR A 380 -2.34 0.86 19.35
CA THR A 380 -3.50 0.92 20.27
C THR A 380 -3.26 0.13 21.56
N ALA A 381 -2.70 -1.08 21.45
CA ALA A 381 -2.48 -1.97 22.56
C ALA A 381 -1.29 -1.56 23.47
N ILE A 382 -0.22 -1.04 22.86
CA ILE A 382 1.05 -0.76 23.56
C ILE A 382 1.08 0.66 24.15
N MET A 383 0.46 1.65 23.48
CA MET A 383 0.47 3.05 23.96
C MET A 383 0.07 3.22 25.43
N PRO A 384 -1.01 2.60 25.95
CA PRO A 384 -1.41 2.77 27.34
C PRO A 384 -0.44 2.15 28.36
N ILE A 385 0.40 1.21 27.93
CA ILE A 385 1.28 0.40 28.80
C ILE A 385 2.70 0.97 28.82
N ALA A 386 3.20 1.39 27.66
CA ALA A 386 4.62 1.70 27.49
C ALA A 386 4.88 2.93 26.59
N ASP A 387 3.87 3.76 26.39
CA ASP A 387 3.93 5.01 25.59
C ASP A 387 4.48 4.80 24.17
N VAL A 388 4.83 5.90 23.51
CA VAL A 388 5.44 5.91 22.16
C VAL A 388 6.72 5.05 22.12
N LYS A 389 7.55 5.13 23.16
CA LYS A 389 8.81 4.35 23.24
C LYS A 389 8.54 2.85 23.16
N GLY A 390 7.52 2.39 23.88
CA GLY A 390 7.10 0.98 23.83
C GLY A 390 6.66 0.55 22.43
N VAL A 391 5.93 1.39 21.71
CA VAL A 391 5.52 1.10 20.33
C VAL A 391 6.74 1.01 19.40
N ILE A 392 7.70 1.96 19.51
CA ILE A 392 8.93 1.96 18.71
C ILE A 392 9.73 0.66 18.93
N TRP A 393 9.94 0.27 20.19
CA TRP A 393 10.67 -0.96 20.52
C TRP A 393 9.92 -2.22 20.11
N THR A 394 8.59 -2.22 20.20
CA THR A 394 7.75 -3.33 19.71
C THR A 394 7.92 -3.52 18.21
N PHE A 395 7.81 -2.45 17.42
CA PHE A 395 8.02 -2.53 15.97
C PHE A 395 9.44 -2.99 15.63
N THR A 396 10.44 -2.42 16.32
CA THR A 396 11.84 -2.82 16.15
C THR A 396 12.05 -4.32 16.40
N THR A 397 11.50 -4.82 17.51
CA THR A 397 11.58 -6.25 17.89
C THR A 397 10.90 -7.13 16.83
N ILE A 398 9.75 -6.71 16.31
CA ILE A 398 9.04 -7.45 15.26
C ILE A 398 9.87 -7.50 13.96
N TYR A 399 10.58 -6.43 13.59
CA TYR A 399 11.52 -6.50 12.46
C TYR A 399 12.69 -7.45 12.71
N ILE A 400 13.19 -7.54 13.94
CA ILE A 400 14.22 -8.52 14.32
C ILE A 400 13.65 -9.94 14.24
N VAL A 401 12.40 -10.16 14.67
CA VAL A 401 11.72 -11.45 14.46
C VAL A 401 11.59 -11.75 12.98
N GLY A 402 11.21 -10.77 12.15
CA GLY A 402 11.19 -10.91 10.70
C GLY A 402 12.56 -11.32 10.12
N PHE A 403 13.63 -10.71 10.60
CA PHE A 403 15.00 -11.08 10.23
C PHE A 403 15.28 -12.55 10.53
N ILE A 404 14.95 -13.03 11.73
CA ILE A 404 15.12 -14.44 12.11
C ILE A 404 14.28 -15.35 11.22
N LEU A 405 13.00 -15.01 10.97
CA LEU A 405 12.11 -15.80 10.12
C LEU A 405 12.64 -15.94 8.69
N THR A 406 13.34 -14.94 8.16
CA THR A 406 13.93 -15.04 6.81
C THR A 406 15.04 -16.10 6.69
N TYR A 407 15.66 -16.58 7.77
CA TYR A 407 16.58 -17.70 7.72
C TYR A 407 15.90 -19.03 7.40
N PHE A 408 14.62 -19.13 7.75
CA PHE A 408 13.80 -20.32 7.47
C PHE A 408 13.10 -20.24 6.11
N MET A 409 13.17 -19.09 5.41
CA MET A 409 12.62 -18.93 4.06
C MET A 409 13.53 -19.60 3.03
N LYS A 410 13.04 -20.67 2.42
CA LYS A 410 13.72 -21.40 1.34
C LYS A 410 13.02 -21.04 0.00
N VAL A 411 13.59 -20.13 -0.76
CA VAL A 411 13.07 -19.69 -2.05
C VAL A 411 14.11 -19.97 -3.13
N LYS A 412 13.72 -20.73 -4.15
CA LYS A 412 14.55 -20.96 -5.35
C LYS A 412 14.39 -19.74 -6.27
N GLN A 413 15.30 -18.80 -6.14
CA GLN A 413 15.33 -17.64 -7.06
C GLN A 413 15.76 -18.12 -8.46
N PRO A 414 15.04 -17.71 -9.53
CA PRO A 414 15.49 -17.99 -10.89
C PRO A 414 16.90 -17.41 -11.12
N LEU A 415 17.80 -18.23 -11.68
CA LEU A 415 19.16 -17.78 -12.02
C LEU A 415 19.08 -16.74 -13.15
N ILE A 416 19.82 -15.66 -13.02
CA ILE A 416 20.04 -14.73 -14.13
C ILE A 416 21.07 -15.38 -15.04
N VAL A 417 20.63 -15.83 -16.22
CA VAL A 417 21.54 -16.26 -17.29
C VAL A 417 22.13 -15.00 -17.91
N GLU A 418 23.31 -14.59 -17.50
CA GLU A 418 24.06 -13.60 -18.26
C GLU A 418 24.43 -14.22 -19.62
N LYS A 419 23.84 -13.69 -20.68
CA LYS A 419 24.32 -13.96 -22.05
C LYS A 419 25.70 -13.32 -22.20
N THR A 420 26.73 -14.06 -21.90
CA THR A 420 28.09 -13.73 -22.36
C THR A 420 28.10 -13.75 -23.87
N LYS A 421 28.79 -12.78 -24.47
CA LYS A 421 28.95 -12.62 -25.94
C LYS A 421 29.62 -13.80 -26.64
N ASN A 422 30.10 -14.79 -25.92
CA ASN A 422 30.67 -16.04 -26.43
C ASN A 422 29.94 -17.20 -25.77
N SER A 423 29.24 -17.95 -26.54
CA SER A 423 28.49 -19.18 -26.42
C SER A 423 28.90 -20.22 -25.37
N GLU A 424 29.10 -19.86 -24.13
CA GLU A 424 29.20 -20.82 -23.03
C GLU A 424 28.26 -20.46 -21.91
N ILE A 425 27.31 -21.35 -21.59
CA ILE A 425 26.36 -21.21 -20.52
C ILE A 425 27.10 -21.55 -19.22
N ILE A 426 27.51 -20.52 -18.46
CA ILE A 426 28.03 -20.74 -17.11
C ILE A 426 26.85 -20.65 -16.13
N GLN A 427 26.47 -21.80 -15.58
CA GLN A 427 25.57 -21.88 -14.43
C GLN A 427 26.31 -21.46 -13.17
N VAL A 428 25.97 -20.31 -12.59
CA VAL A 428 26.49 -19.92 -11.27
C VAL A 428 25.44 -20.30 -10.23
N GLU A 429 25.68 -21.44 -9.55
CA GLU A 429 24.97 -21.77 -8.32
C GLU A 429 25.40 -20.81 -7.20
N LYS A 430 24.43 -20.12 -6.60
CA LYS A 430 24.62 -19.39 -5.35
C LYS A 430 23.57 -19.78 -4.32
#